data_0f813603afa8c7090d4d0dd8140ac0c0
#
_entry.id   0f813603afa8c7090d4d0dd8140ac0c0
#
_cell.length_a   1.000
_cell.length_b   1.000
_cell.length_c   1.000
_cell.angle_alpha   90.00
_cell.angle_beta   90.00
_cell.angle_gamma   90.00
#
_symmetry.space_group_name_H-M   'P 1'
#
loop_
_entity.id
_entity.type
_entity.pdbx_description
1 polymer ?
#
loop_
_entity_poly.entity_id
_entity_poly.type
_entity_poly.pdbx_seq_one_letter_code
_entity_poly.pdbx_strand_id
1 'polypeptide(L)' 'MIRFKLAEQIEKRQFKESRRITIQEVAEATGVNRMTLSKILNHKGHSTGTDTLDRLCTYFSCRIEDLVEHVPSETQER' A
#
# COMPACT_ATOMS: atom_id res chain seq x y z
N MET A 1 10.31 -6.24 9.85
CA MET A 1 9.97 -5.10 8.99
C MET A 1 8.63 -5.33 8.35
N ILE A 2 7.87 -4.29 8.16
CA ILE A 2 6.59 -4.41 7.47
C ILE A 2 6.80 -4.04 6.01
N ARG A 3 6.38 -4.91 5.11
CA ARG A 3 6.48 -4.65 3.69
C ARG A 3 5.08 -4.31 3.18
N PHE A 4 4.98 -3.24 2.41
CA PHE A 4 3.69 -2.86 1.84
C PHE A 4 3.53 -3.48 0.46
N LYS A 5 2.33 -3.99 0.20
CA LYS A 5 2.01 -4.59 -1.09
C LYS A 5 1.08 -3.68 -1.88
N LEU A 6 1.26 -2.37 -1.73
CA LEU A 6 0.40 -1.40 -2.40
C LEU A 6 0.54 -1.49 -3.93
N ALA A 7 1.75 -1.67 -4.42
CA ALA A 7 1.96 -1.77 -5.85
C ALA A 7 1.19 -2.96 -6.42
N GLU A 8 1.19 -4.08 -5.70
CA GLU A 8 0.47 -5.27 -6.13
C GLU A 8 -1.04 -5.03 -6.16
N GLN A 9 -1.56 -4.27 -5.19
CA GLN A 9 -2.99 -3.97 -5.17
C GLN A 9 -3.37 -3.04 -6.32
N ILE A 10 -2.51 -2.10 -6.64
CA ILE A 10 -2.75 -1.21 -7.78
C ILE A 10 -2.76 -2.02 -9.07
N GLU A 11 -1.80 -2.95 -9.23
CA GLU A 11 -1.76 -3.76 -10.42
C GLU A 11 -2.99 -4.64 -10.56
N LYS A 12 -3.46 -5.22 -9.46
CA LYS A 12 -4.65 -6.04 -9.50
C LYS A 12 -5.86 -5.22 -9.91
N ARG A 13 -5.98 -4.00 -9.39
CA ARG A 13 -7.09 -3.14 -9.71
C ARG A 13 -7.04 -2.70 -11.18
N GLN A 14 -5.84 -2.43 -11.67
CA GLN A 14 -5.67 -2.05 -13.07
C GLN A 14 -6.10 -3.18 -13.99
N PHE A 15 -5.73 -4.41 -13.62
CA PHE A 15 -6.09 -5.56 -14.44
C PHE A 15 -7.61 -5.76 -14.41
N LYS A 16 -8.21 -5.65 -13.22
CA LYS A 16 -9.63 -5.87 -13.08
C LYS A 16 -10.45 -4.84 -13.85
N GLU A 17 -10.03 -3.57 -13.82
CA GLU A 17 -10.78 -2.51 -14.46
C GLU A 17 -10.30 -2.19 -15.87
N SER A 18 -9.27 -2.87 -16.35
CA SER A 18 -8.72 -2.67 -17.68
C SER A 18 -8.38 -1.21 -17.93
N ARG A 19 -7.81 -0.54 -16.94
CA ARG A 19 -7.38 0.85 -17.10
C ARG A 19 -6.25 1.15 -16.15
N ARG A 20 -5.50 2.21 -16.44
CA ARG A 20 -4.42 2.62 -15.60
C ARG A 20 -4.94 3.33 -14.37
N ILE A 21 -4.35 3.05 -13.23
CA ILE A 21 -4.71 3.71 -11.98
C ILE A 21 -3.49 4.44 -11.48
N THR A 22 -3.58 5.75 -11.31
CA THR A 22 -2.44 6.56 -10.91
C THR A 22 -2.44 6.78 -9.41
N ILE A 23 -1.29 7.16 -8.87
CA ILE A 23 -1.19 7.46 -7.45
C ILE A 23 -2.09 8.65 -7.13
N GLN A 24 -2.21 9.61 -8.04
CA GLN A 24 -3.07 10.76 -7.83
C GLN A 24 -4.52 10.32 -7.64
N GLU A 25 -4.96 9.38 -8.46
CA GLU A 25 -6.33 8.87 -8.35
C GLU A 25 -6.55 8.20 -7.00
N VAL A 26 -5.59 7.40 -6.54
CA VAL A 26 -5.71 6.72 -5.25
C VAL A 26 -5.73 7.76 -4.13
N ALA A 27 -4.90 8.78 -4.22
CA ALA A 27 -4.85 9.83 -3.21
C ALA A 27 -6.18 10.55 -3.11
N GLU A 28 -6.77 10.89 -4.25
CA GLU A 28 -8.05 11.59 -4.24
C GLU A 28 -9.18 10.73 -3.74
N ALA A 29 -9.19 9.46 -4.08
CA ALA A 29 -10.26 8.56 -3.66
C ALA A 29 -10.18 8.20 -2.19
N THR A 30 -8.98 8.11 -1.63
CA THR A 30 -8.83 7.68 -0.25
C THR A 30 -8.65 8.83 0.72
N GLY A 31 -8.28 9.99 0.22
CA GLY A 31 -7.94 11.12 1.08
C GLY A 31 -6.55 11.00 1.68
N VAL A 32 -5.76 10.01 1.26
CA VAL A 32 -4.40 9.85 1.76
C VAL A 32 -3.49 10.75 0.95
N ASN A 33 -2.56 11.43 1.63
CA ASN A 33 -1.66 12.34 0.99
C ASN A 33 -0.82 11.61 -0.07
N ARG A 34 -0.68 12.22 -1.24
CA ARG A 34 0.06 11.61 -2.32
C ARG A 34 1.50 11.32 -1.96
N MET A 35 2.14 12.17 -1.15
CA MET A 35 3.49 11.92 -0.73
C MET A 35 3.59 10.70 0.17
N THR A 36 2.58 10.48 1.00
CA THR A 36 2.55 9.30 1.86
C THR A 36 2.46 8.05 0.99
N LEU A 37 1.63 8.07 -0.05
CA LEU A 37 1.51 6.93 -0.94
C LEU A 37 2.83 6.67 -1.68
N SER A 38 3.50 7.73 -2.10
CA SER A 38 4.76 7.60 -2.78
C SER A 38 5.81 6.98 -1.86
N LYS A 39 5.82 7.37 -0.59
CA LYS A 39 6.76 6.80 0.36
C LYS A 39 6.45 5.33 0.64
N ILE A 40 5.18 4.98 0.72
CA ILE A 40 4.80 3.59 0.91
C ILE A 40 5.27 2.75 -0.26
N LEU A 41 5.19 3.28 -1.47
CA LEU A 41 5.61 2.54 -2.64
C LEU A 41 7.12 2.43 -2.78
N ASN A 42 7.86 3.43 -2.34
CA ASN A 42 9.27 3.52 -2.62
C ASN A 42 10.22 3.37 -1.45
N HIS A 43 9.72 3.40 -0.23
CA HIS A 43 10.60 3.34 0.94
C HIS A 43 10.24 2.12 1.79
N LYS A 44 11.15 1.17 1.87
CA LYS A 44 10.90 0.00 2.71
C LYS A 44 10.80 0.41 4.15
N GLY A 45 9.88 -0.20 4.85
CA GLY A 45 9.75 0.04 6.27
C GLY A 45 9.21 1.41 6.65
N HIS A 46 8.63 2.13 5.69
CA HIS A 46 8.06 3.44 6.01
C HIS A 46 6.96 3.30 7.06
N SER A 47 6.97 4.19 8.03
CA SER A 47 5.99 4.14 9.09
C SER A 47 4.76 4.95 8.70
N THR A 48 3.59 4.38 8.91
CA THR A 48 2.36 5.09 8.61
C THR A 48 1.31 4.68 9.64
N GLY A 49 0.27 5.45 9.76
CA GLY A 49 -0.78 5.17 10.74
C GLY A 49 -1.77 4.15 10.26
N THR A 50 -2.48 3.54 11.20
CA THR A 50 -3.48 2.55 10.85
C THR A 50 -4.65 3.16 10.12
N ASP A 51 -4.88 4.47 10.29
CA ASP A 51 -5.92 5.16 9.56
C ASP A 51 -5.64 5.11 8.06
N THR A 52 -4.39 5.30 7.65
CA THR A 52 -4.02 5.21 6.25
C THR A 52 -4.26 3.80 5.73
N LEU A 53 -3.89 2.80 6.52
CA LEU A 53 -4.09 1.41 6.13
C LEU A 53 -5.57 1.09 5.98
N ASP A 54 -6.39 1.60 6.89
CA ASP A 54 -7.82 1.39 6.83
C ASP A 54 -8.41 1.97 5.54
N ARG A 55 -8.01 3.17 5.18
CA ARG A 55 -8.50 3.81 3.97
C ARG A 55 -8.09 3.06 2.71
N LEU A 56 -6.86 2.58 2.68
CA LEU A 56 -6.37 1.82 1.54
C LEU A 56 -7.09 0.48 1.41
N CYS A 57 -7.31 -0.21 2.53
CA CYS A 57 -8.04 -1.47 2.50
C CYS A 57 -9.47 -1.26 2.01
N THR A 58 -10.09 -0.17 2.42
CA THR A 58 -11.43 0.14 1.99
C THR A 58 -11.48 0.42 0.49
N TYR A 59 -10.53 1.20 0.01
CA TYR A 59 -10.50 1.56 -1.40
C TYR A 59 -10.28 0.33 -2.28
N PHE A 60 -9.34 -0.54 -1.90
CA PHE A 60 -9.03 -1.73 -2.69
C PHE A 60 -9.92 -2.92 -2.35
N SER A 61 -10.81 -2.77 -1.38
CA SER A 61 -11.71 -3.84 -0.93
C SER A 61 -10.91 -5.08 -0.60
N CYS A 62 -9.83 -4.91 0.14
CA CYS A 62 -8.95 -6.02 0.49
C CYS A 62 -8.76 -6.10 1.99
N ARG A 63 -8.16 -7.17 2.44
CA ARG A 63 -7.90 -7.37 3.86
C ARG A 63 -6.53 -6.80 4.17
N ILE A 64 -6.25 -6.59 5.45
CA ILE A 64 -4.98 -6.00 5.85
C ILE A 64 -3.81 -6.89 5.41
N GLU A 65 -3.98 -8.20 5.43
CA GLU A 65 -2.90 -9.09 5.04
C GLU A 65 -2.65 -9.07 3.52
N ASP A 66 -3.59 -8.50 2.75
CA ASP A 66 -3.37 -8.35 1.33
C ASP A 66 -2.60 -7.05 1.03
N LEU A 67 -2.55 -6.15 1.99
CA LEU A 67 -1.91 -4.85 1.82
C LEU A 67 -0.52 -4.79 2.44
N VAL A 68 -0.32 -5.49 3.55
CA VAL A 68 0.97 -5.47 4.24
C VAL A 68 1.36 -6.89 4.65
N GLU A 69 2.65 -7.10 4.87
CA GLU A 69 3.09 -8.38 5.37
C GLU A 69 4.30 -8.16 6.26
N HIS A 70 4.49 -9.03 7.21
CA HIS A 70 5.65 -8.96 8.09
C HIS A 70 6.78 -9.77 7.47
N VAL A 71 7.93 -9.14 7.33
CA VAL A 71 9.11 -9.81 6.79
C VAL A 71 10.10 -9.91 7.93
N PRO A 72 10.46 -11.11 8.35
CA PRO A 72 11.40 -11.25 9.45
C PRO A 72 12.75 -10.66 9.08
N SER A 73 13.39 -10.06 10.05
CA SER A 73 14.66 -9.46 9.79
C SER A 73 15.73 -10.49 9.97
N GLU A 74 16.20 -11.03 8.86
CA GLU A 74 17.18 -12.00 8.99
C GLU A 74 18.46 -11.50 9.40
N THR A 75 18.72 -10.27 9.23
CA THR A 75 20.00 -9.74 9.65
C THR A 75 20.13 -9.74 11.09
N GLN A 76 19.06 -9.99 11.82
CA GLN A 76 19.22 -10.02 13.22
C GLN A 76 19.76 -11.26 13.71
N GLU A 77 19.81 -12.16 12.92
CA GLU A 77 20.28 -13.30 13.31
C GLU A 77 21.59 -13.24 13.45
N ARG A 78 22.19 -12.70 13.35
CA ARG A 78 23.45 -12.69 13.45
C ARG A 78 23.97 -12.34 14.35
#